data_8f98898630aae38e262689edc60135c9
#
_entry.id   8f98898630aae38e262689edc60135c9
#
_cell.length_a   1.000
_cell.length_b   1.000
_cell.length_c   1.000
_cell.angle_alpha   90.00
_cell.angle_beta   90.00
_cell.angle_gamma   90.00
#
_symmetry.space_group_name_H-M   'P 1'
#
loop_
_entity.id
_entity.type
_entity.pdbx_description
1 polymer ?
#
loop_
_entity_poly.entity_id
_entity_poly.type
_entity_poly.pdbx_seq_one_letter_code
_entity_poly.pdbx_strand_id
1 'polypeptide(L)'
;MAKAIEIKRLNKWFGSYQALKDIDLNVSHGERIVICGPSGSGKSTLIRCINSLEHHDSGQITVDDIELDQNKESIAAISAEVGMVFQQFNLFPHLSVLKNLTLGPIKVRGLSRSEAEERAMRILERVQIPEQAHKQPSELSGGQQQRVAIARSLCMEPKIMLFDEPTSALDPEMIAEVLDVIVDLAEDGMTMIVVTHEMGFARRAAD
;
A
#
# COMPACT_ATOMS: atom_id res chain seq x y z
N MET A 1 12.50 -0.67 -20.14
CA MET A 1 12.58 -0.13 -18.77
C MET A 1 12.59 -1.31 -17.81
N ALA A 2 13.28 -1.21 -16.67
CA ALA A 2 13.22 -2.25 -15.64
C ALA A 2 11.79 -2.33 -15.09
N LYS A 3 11.28 -3.55 -14.89
CA LYS A 3 9.92 -3.79 -14.39
C LYS A 3 9.92 -3.80 -12.86
N ALA A 4 9.04 -3.04 -12.27
CA ALA A 4 8.80 -3.08 -10.83
C ALA A 4 7.92 -4.29 -10.45
N ILE A 5 6.91 -4.59 -11.29
CA ILE A 5 6.05 -5.77 -11.12
C ILE A 5 5.82 -6.42 -12.48
N GLU A 6 5.96 -7.73 -12.55
CA GLU A 6 5.54 -8.55 -13.68
C GLU A 6 4.64 -9.68 -13.21
N ILE A 7 3.46 -9.78 -13.80
CA ILE A 7 2.48 -10.84 -13.54
C ILE A 7 2.21 -11.56 -14.85
N LYS A 8 2.28 -12.90 -14.85
CA LYS A 8 2.03 -13.75 -16.02
C LYS A 8 1.01 -14.83 -15.71
N ARG A 9 -0.09 -14.81 -16.45
CA ARG A 9 -1.18 -15.80 -16.40
C ARG A 9 -1.60 -16.15 -14.97
N LEU A 10 -1.80 -15.12 -14.14
CA LEU A 10 -2.16 -15.30 -12.74
C LEU A 10 -3.59 -15.80 -12.60
N ASN A 11 -3.76 -16.86 -11.83
CA ASN A 11 -5.05 -17.43 -11.52
C ASN A 11 -5.22 -17.58 -10.01
N LYS A 12 -6.45 -17.31 -9.53
CA LYS A 12 -6.81 -17.47 -8.13
C LYS A 12 -8.24 -17.97 -7.99
N TRP A 13 -8.42 -19.00 -7.16
CA TRP A 13 -9.72 -19.54 -6.79
C TRP A 13 -10.00 -19.42 -5.30
N PHE A 14 -11.27 -19.23 -4.96
CA PHE A 14 -11.83 -19.39 -3.61
C PHE A 14 -12.88 -20.51 -3.67
N GLY A 15 -12.48 -21.71 -3.31
CA GLY A 15 -13.29 -22.90 -3.54
C GLY A 15 -13.59 -23.09 -5.02
N SER A 16 -14.86 -23.07 -5.44
CA SER A 16 -15.28 -23.17 -6.84
C SER A 16 -15.31 -21.84 -7.60
N TYR A 17 -15.14 -20.71 -6.91
CA TYR A 17 -15.19 -19.38 -7.52
C TYR A 17 -13.80 -18.94 -7.99
N GLN A 18 -13.65 -18.67 -9.28
CA GLN A 18 -12.42 -18.13 -9.85
C GLN A 18 -12.43 -16.60 -9.77
N ALA A 19 -11.63 -16.04 -8.87
CA ALA A 19 -11.54 -14.60 -8.66
C ALA A 19 -10.58 -13.91 -9.67
N LEU A 20 -9.49 -14.59 -10.04
CA LEU A 20 -8.55 -14.10 -11.07
C LEU A 20 -8.40 -15.18 -12.14
N LYS A 21 -8.45 -14.76 -13.41
CA LYS A 21 -8.36 -15.67 -14.56
C LYS A 21 -7.36 -15.12 -15.58
N ASP A 22 -6.25 -15.83 -15.76
CA ASP A 22 -5.20 -15.55 -16.73
C ASP A 22 -4.78 -14.07 -16.79
N ILE A 23 -4.55 -13.47 -15.61
CA ILE A 23 -4.20 -12.05 -15.52
C ILE A 23 -2.73 -11.86 -15.89
N ASP A 24 -2.47 -10.98 -16.85
CA ASP A 24 -1.16 -10.46 -17.20
C ASP A 24 -1.09 -8.98 -16.86
N LEU A 25 -0.03 -8.55 -16.16
CA LEU A 25 0.21 -7.16 -15.80
C LEU A 25 1.71 -6.87 -15.77
N ASN A 26 2.10 -5.74 -16.32
CA ASN A 26 3.46 -5.22 -16.20
C ASN A 26 3.40 -3.80 -15.67
N VAL A 27 4.22 -3.50 -14.66
CA VAL A 27 4.37 -2.17 -14.08
C VAL A 27 5.83 -1.80 -14.11
N SER A 28 6.17 -0.67 -14.71
CA SER A 28 7.52 -0.12 -14.73
C SER A 28 7.82 0.65 -13.43
N HIS A 29 9.11 0.84 -13.10
CA HIS A 29 9.46 1.74 -12.01
C HIS A 29 8.99 3.17 -12.29
N GLY A 30 8.35 3.80 -11.29
CA GLY A 30 7.76 5.13 -11.38
C GLY A 30 6.38 5.15 -12.08
N GLU A 31 5.89 4.02 -12.60
CA GLU A 31 4.58 3.94 -13.23
C GLU A 31 3.46 3.90 -12.19
N ARG A 32 2.34 4.53 -12.53
CA ARG A 32 1.15 4.66 -11.68
C ARG A 32 -0.04 4.00 -12.36
N ILE A 33 -0.46 2.87 -11.83
CA ILE A 33 -1.60 2.11 -12.33
C ILE A 33 -2.81 2.30 -11.43
N VAL A 34 -3.94 2.65 -12.01
CA VAL A 34 -5.22 2.70 -11.32
C VAL A 34 -6.12 1.58 -11.82
N ILE A 35 -6.60 0.75 -10.90
CA ILE A 35 -7.50 -0.37 -11.19
C ILE A 35 -8.90 0.01 -10.73
N CYS A 36 -9.81 0.14 -11.69
CA CYS A 36 -11.22 0.41 -11.46
C CYS A 36 -12.09 -0.77 -11.88
N GLY A 37 -13.27 -0.90 -11.29
CA GLY A 37 -14.24 -1.94 -11.67
C GLY A 37 -15.24 -2.23 -10.56
N PRO A 38 -16.29 -3.04 -10.82
CA PRO A 38 -17.32 -3.34 -9.83
C PRO A 38 -16.77 -4.11 -8.62
N SER A 39 -17.49 -4.04 -7.50
CA SER A 39 -17.16 -4.84 -6.31
C SER A 39 -17.20 -6.34 -6.65
N GLY A 40 -16.28 -7.10 -6.08
CA GLY A 40 -16.16 -8.55 -6.33
C GLY A 40 -15.46 -8.92 -7.64
N SER A 41 -14.93 -7.97 -8.44
CA SER A 41 -14.23 -8.28 -9.70
C SER A 41 -12.77 -8.73 -9.52
N GLY A 42 -12.30 -8.98 -8.30
CA GLY A 42 -10.95 -9.50 -8.03
C GLY A 42 -9.85 -8.46 -7.83
N LYS A 43 -10.15 -7.15 -7.85
CA LYS A 43 -9.15 -6.06 -7.73
C LYS A 43 -8.30 -6.17 -6.46
N SER A 44 -8.95 -6.25 -5.30
CA SER A 44 -8.26 -6.42 -4.01
C SER A 44 -7.50 -7.74 -3.93
N THR A 45 -8.05 -8.82 -4.52
CA THR A 45 -7.37 -10.11 -4.60
C THR A 45 -6.07 -9.99 -5.40
N LEU A 46 -6.10 -9.29 -6.53
CA LEU A 46 -4.92 -9.10 -7.37
C LEU A 46 -3.78 -8.42 -6.60
N ILE A 47 -4.04 -7.27 -5.96
CA ILE A 47 -2.99 -6.56 -5.24
C ILE A 47 -2.53 -7.30 -3.98
N ARG A 48 -3.41 -8.09 -3.33
CA ARG A 48 -3.05 -8.95 -2.20
C ARG A 48 -2.19 -10.15 -2.63
N CYS A 49 -2.31 -10.61 -3.86
CA CYS A 49 -1.39 -11.61 -4.40
C CYS A 49 0.02 -11.02 -4.61
N ILE A 50 0.15 -9.76 -4.99
CA ILE A 50 1.46 -9.12 -5.24
C ILE A 50 2.32 -9.07 -3.96
N ASN A 51 1.72 -8.78 -2.80
CA ASN A 51 2.45 -8.72 -1.53
C ASN A 51 2.32 -10.00 -0.69
N SER A 52 1.88 -11.11 -1.31
CA SER A 52 1.73 -12.42 -0.66
C SER A 52 0.77 -12.47 0.55
N LEU A 53 -0.14 -11.52 0.67
CA LEU A 53 -1.25 -11.60 1.65
C LEU A 53 -2.32 -12.60 1.20
N GLU A 54 -2.39 -12.87 -0.10
CA GLU A 54 -3.24 -13.91 -0.69
C GLU A 54 -2.38 -14.79 -1.59
N HIS A 55 -2.45 -16.11 -1.44
CA HIS A 55 -1.71 -17.04 -2.30
C HIS A 55 -2.44 -17.20 -3.64
N HIS A 56 -1.71 -17.09 -4.74
CA HIS A 56 -2.21 -17.45 -6.07
C HIS A 56 -2.12 -18.96 -6.30
N ASP A 57 -2.98 -19.49 -7.17
CA ASP A 57 -3.03 -20.94 -7.43
C ASP A 57 -2.18 -21.34 -8.63
N SER A 58 -2.03 -20.46 -9.62
CA SER A 58 -1.11 -20.64 -10.76
C SER A 58 -0.73 -19.32 -11.41
N GLY A 59 0.28 -19.34 -12.25
CA GLY A 59 0.91 -18.16 -12.85
C GLY A 59 2.19 -17.77 -12.14
N GLN A 60 2.75 -16.63 -12.50
CA GLN A 60 3.98 -16.09 -11.92
C GLN A 60 3.79 -14.64 -11.50
N ILE A 61 4.38 -14.27 -10.38
CA ILE A 61 4.52 -12.88 -9.93
C ILE A 61 6.00 -12.62 -9.66
N THR A 62 6.54 -11.58 -10.28
CA THR A 62 7.88 -11.07 -10.00
C THR A 62 7.77 -9.64 -9.53
N VAL A 63 8.42 -9.30 -8.42
CA VAL A 63 8.43 -7.94 -7.85
C VAL A 63 9.88 -7.54 -7.64
N ASP A 64 10.31 -6.45 -8.28
CA ASP A 64 11.68 -5.93 -8.22
C ASP A 64 12.73 -7.04 -8.45
N ASP A 65 12.57 -7.80 -9.55
CA ASP A 65 13.37 -8.96 -9.95
C ASP A 65 13.33 -10.17 -9.00
N ILE A 66 12.51 -10.14 -7.94
CA ILE A 66 12.30 -11.24 -7.01
C ILE A 66 11.05 -12.02 -7.40
N GLU A 67 11.20 -13.31 -7.75
CA GLU A 67 10.06 -14.20 -7.99
C GLU A 67 9.37 -14.57 -6.68
N LEU A 68 8.04 -14.42 -6.66
CA LEU A 68 7.20 -14.81 -5.54
C LEU A 68 6.91 -16.31 -5.57
N ASP A 69 7.78 -17.11 -4.96
CA ASP A 69 7.72 -18.58 -4.92
C ASP A 69 7.20 -19.07 -3.60
N GLN A 70 6.36 -18.55 -2.89
CA GLN A 70 5.70 -19.00 -1.65
C GLN A 70 6.69 -19.47 -0.51
N ASN A 71 8.00 -19.31 -0.69
CA ASN A 71 8.95 -19.54 0.38
C ASN A 71 9.04 -18.31 1.30
N LYS A 72 9.45 -18.54 2.57
CA LYS A 72 9.48 -17.46 3.57
C LYS A 72 10.48 -16.34 3.21
N GLU A 73 11.51 -16.65 2.46
CA GLU A 73 12.59 -15.71 2.11
C GLU A 73 12.11 -14.73 1.03
N SER A 74 11.51 -15.23 -0.05
CA SER A 74 10.94 -14.37 -1.11
C SER A 74 9.78 -13.52 -0.58
N ILE A 75 8.89 -14.11 0.25
CA ILE A 75 7.80 -13.36 0.88
C ILE A 75 8.33 -12.22 1.75
N ALA A 76 9.35 -12.50 2.60
CA ALA A 76 9.93 -11.47 3.47
C ALA A 76 10.63 -10.37 2.66
N ALA A 77 11.38 -10.74 1.61
CA ALA A 77 12.06 -9.80 0.73
C ALA A 77 11.06 -8.88 0.02
N ILE A 78 10.01 -9.44 -0.60
CA ILE A 78 8.96 -8.67 -1.28
C ILE A 78 8.20 -7.79 -0.29
N SER A 79 7.80 -8.34 0.87
CA SER A 79 7.07 -7.57 1.90
C SER A 79 7.88 -6.40 2.47
N ALA A 80 9.19 -6.45 2.39
CA ALA A 80 10.04 -5.33 2.79
C ALA A 80 10.03 -4.18 1.76
N GLU A 81 9.90 -4.51 0.46
CA GLU A 81 9.97 -3.53 -0.64
C GLU A 81 8.59 -3.04 -1.11
N VAL A 82 7.51 -3.70 -0.67
CA VAL A 82 6.13 -3.38 -1.05
C VAL A 82 5.35 -2.88 0.16
N GLY A 83 5.01 -1.60 0.16
CA GLY A 83 4.09 -1.01 1.13
C GLY A 83 2.63 -1.28 0.73
N MET A 84 1.76 -1.52 1.71
CA MET A 84 0.33 -1.67 1.44
C MET A 84 -0.52 -0.84 2.40
N VAL A 85 -1.50 -0.16 1.82
CA VAL A 85 -2.51 0.62 2.51
C VAL A 85 -3.87 0.00 2.24
N PHE A 86 -4.60 -0.33 3.30
CA PHE A 86 -5.88 -1.02 3.23
C PHE A 86 -7.07 -0.06 3.33
N GLN A 87 -8.23 -0.54 2.94
CA GLN A 87 -9.51 0.12 3.14
C GLN A 87 -9.76 0.41 4.64
N GLN A 88 -9.49 -0.57 5.51
CA GLN A 88 -9.44 -0.37 6.95
C GLN A 88 -8.03 0.06 7.33
N PHE A 89 -7.90 1.05 8.20
CA PHE A 89 -6.62 1.67 8.55
C PHE A 89 -5.60 0.69 9.15
N ASN A 90 -6.08 -0.36 9.83
CA ASN A 90 -5.30 -1.44 10.45
C ASN A 90 -4.18 -0.90 11.38
N LEU A 91 -4.43 0.22 12.04
CA LEU A 91 -3.52 0.78 13.04
C LEU A 91 -3.56 -0.05 14.33
N PHE A 92 -2.43 -0.13 15.02
CA PHE A 92 -2.35 -0.73 16.35
C PHE A 92 -3.04 0.21 17.34
N PRO A 93 -4.23 -0.13 17.88
CA PRO A 93 -5.05 0.83 18.65
C PRO A 93 -4.45 1.19 20.01
N HIS A 94 -3.59 0.33 20.54
CA HIS A 94 -2.91 0.51 21.83
C HIS A 94 -1.56 1.25 21.72
N LEU A 95 -1.14 1.63 20.51
CA LEU A 95 0.07 2.37 20.25
C LEU A 95 -0.26 3.80 19.79
N SER A 96 0.58 4.77 20.20
CA SER A 96 0.51 6.11 19.61
C SER A 96 0.82 6.09 18.12
N VAL A 97 0.46 7.16 17.41
CA VAL A 97 0.82 7.36 15.99
C VAL A 97 2.32 7.14 15.78
N LEU A 98 3.17 7.83 16.52
CA LEU A 98 4.63 7.69 16.41
C LEU A 98 5.10 6.25 16.59
N LYS A 99 4.54 5.52 17.55
CA LYS A 99 4.87 4.10 17.77
C LYS A 99 4.35 3.20 16.65
N ASN A 100 3.18 3.49 16.06
CA ASN A 100 2.70 2.79 14.87
C ASN A 100 3.68 2.92 13.70
N LEU A 101 4.27 4.10 13.51
CA LEU A 101 5.20 4.37 12.40
C LEU A 101 6.60 3.77 12.67
N THR A 102 7.07 3.78 13.90
CA THR A 102 8.46 3.37 14.23
C THR A 102 8.64 1.87 14.42
N LEU A 103 7.56 1.12 14.70
CA LEU A 103 7.64 -0.31 15.01
C LEU A 103 8.29 -1.12 13.87
N GLY A 104 7.83 -0.92 12.64
CA GLY A 104 8.36 -1.61 11.46
C GLY A 104 9.84 -1.29 11.20
N PRO A 105 10.22 0.00 11.07
CA PRO A 105 11.62 0.41 10.88
C PRO A 105 12.58 -0.16 11.95
N ILE A 106 12.18 -0.17 13.22
CA ILE A 106 13.02 -0.71 14.30
C ILE A 106 13.10 -2.24 14.19
N LYS A 107 11.98 -2.95 14.02
CA LYS A 107 11.94 -4.42 14.10
C LYS A 107 12.38 -5.13 12.83
N VAL A 108 12.15 -4.54 11.67
CA VAL A 108 12.40 -5.15 10.36
C VAL A 108 13.65 -4.57 9.68
N ARG A 109 13.79 -3.23 9.70
CA ARG A 109 14.95 -2.56 9.08
C ARG A 109 16.13 -2.39 10.03
N GLY A 110 15.96 -2.68 11.33
CA GLY A 110 17.04 -2.61 12.33
C GLY A 110 17.47 -1.18 12.70
N LEU A 111 16.64 -0.19 12.43
CA LEU A 111 16.94 1.21 12.80
C LEU A 111 16.99 1.38 14.31
N SER A 112 17.86 2.28 14.77
CA SER A 112 17.79 2.78 16.14
C SER A 112 16.47 3.51 16.39
N ARG A 113 16.09 3.62 17.65
CA ARG A 113 14.87 4.35 18.01
C ARG A 113 14.89 5.81 17.53
N SER A 114 16.03 6.48 17.68
CA SER A 114 16.19 7.90 17.29
C SER A 114 16.01 8.08 15.78
N GLU A 115 16.65 7.23 14.96
CA GLU A 115 16.53 7.27 13.49
C GLU A 115 15.10 6.98 13.04
N ALA A 116 14.43 6.01 13.68
CA ALA A 116 13.05 5.67 13.36
C ALA A 116 12.08 6.81 13.74
N GLU A 117 12.26 7.46 14.90
CA GLU A 117 11.45 8.60 15.33
C GLU A 117 11.67 9.82 14.42
N GLU A 118 12.90 10.12 14.05
CA GLU A 118 13.20 11.20 13.10
C GLU A 118 12.56 10.96 11.73
N ARG A 119 12.70 9.73 11.20
CA ARG A 119 12.03 9.33 9.94
C ARG A 119 10.52 9.47 10.06
N ALA A 120 9.93 8.97 11.13
CA ALA A 120 8.49 9.04 11.35
C ALA A 120 7.98 10.49 11.38
N MET A 121 8.69 11.40 12.03
CA MET A 121 8.30 12.81 12.07
C MET A 121 8.37 13.46 10.69
N ARG A 122 9.43 13.23 9.90
CA ARG A 122 9.51 13.71 8.50
C ARG A 122 8.36 13.20 7.64
N ILE A 123 7.97 11.92 7.81
CA ILE A 123 6.85 11.36 7.05
C ILE A 123 5.51 11.93 7.53
N LEU A 124 5.33 12.18 8.84
CA LEU A 124 4.14 12.85 9.36
C LEU A 124 3.99 14.29 8.83
N GLU A 125 5.10 15.02 8.69
CA GLU A 125 5.11 16.33 8.03
C GLU A 125 4.67 16.21 6.56
N ARG A 126 5.18 15.22 5.84
CA ARG A 126 4.81 14.96 4.44
C ARG A 126 3.33 14.64 4.25
N VAL A 127 2.72 13.89 5.17
CA VAL A 127 1.28 13.58 5.16
C VAL A 127 0.45 14.61 5.93
N GLN A 128 1.04 15.74 6.32
CA GLN A 128 0.41 16.94 6.89
C GLN A 128 -0.33 16.71 8.22
N ILE A 129 0.23 15.86 9.11
CA ILE A 129 -0.32 15.58 10.45
C ILE A 129 0.77 15.43 11.53
N PRO A 130 1.84 16.23 11.58
CA PRO A 130 2.92 16.06 12.56
C PRO A 130 2.44 16.23 14.02
N GLU A 131 1.45 17.08 14.25
CA GLU A 131 0.86 17.35 15.57
C GLU A 131 0.11 16.14 16.16
N GLN A 132 -0.19 15.13 15.35
CA GLN A 132 -0.88 13.91 15.79
C GLN A 132 0.08 12.84 16.33
N ALA A 133 1.41 13.04 16.30
CA ALA A 133 2.42 12.04 16.61
C ALA A 133 2.21 11.29 17.94
N HIS A 134 1.73 11.99 18.97
CA HIS A 134 1.59 11.44 20.32
C HIS A 134 0.19 10.91 20.65
N LYS A 135 -0.79 11.14 19.77
CA LYS A 135 -2.16 10.65 19.94
C LYS A 135 -2.29 9.16 19.65
N GLN A 136 -3.37 8.57 20.15
CA GLN A 136 -3.77 7.21 19.79
C GLN A 136 -4.73 7.23 18.58
N PRO A 137 -4.86 6.13 17.81
CA PRO A 137 -5.77 6.06 16.68
C PRO A 137 -7.22 6.46 16.99
N SER A 138 -7.72 6.14 18.18
CA SER A 138 -9.08 6.49 18.63
C SER A 138 -9.34 8.00 18.78
N GLU A 139 -8.29 8.80 18.82
CA GLU A 139 -8.36 10.27 18.96
C GLU A 139 -8.30 10.99 17.60
N LEU A 140 -8.24 10.22 16.50
CA LEU A 140 -8.06 10.72 15.13
C LEU A 140 -9.34 10.58 14.31
N SER A 141 -9.58 11.52 13.39
CA SER A 141 -10.59 11.36 12.35
C SER A 141 -10.23 10.21 11.39
N GLY A 142 -11.19 9.70 10.62
CA GLY A 142 -10.95 8.66 9.61
C GLY A 142 -9.87 9.05 8.60
N GLY A 143 -9.91 10.27 8.08
CA GLY A 143 -8.89 10.78 7.15
C GLY A 143 -7.49 10.88 7.78
N GLN A 144 -7.40 11.29 9.06
CA GLN A 144 -6.14 11.29 9.80
C GLN A 144 -5.63 9.87 10.01
N GLN A 145 -6.49 8.91 10.40
CA GLN A 145 -6.09 7.50 10.54
C GLN A 145 -5.57 6.92 9.23
N GLN A 146 -6.19 7.25 8.10
CA GLN A 146 -5.73 6.81 6.79
C GLN A 146 -4.37 7.42 6.42
N ARG A 147 -4.18 8.72 6.68
CA ARG A 147 -2.86 9.37 6.48
C ARG A 147 -1.78 8.75 7.39
N VAL A 148 -2.12 8.35 8.61
CA VAL A 148 -1.21 7.57 9.48
C VAL A 148 -0.90 6.19 8.88
N ALA A 149 -1.88 5.50 8.29
CA ALA A 149 -1.66 4.21 7.63
C ALA A 149 -0.73 4.34 6.40
N ILE A 150 -0.90 5.41 5.60
CA ILE A 150 0.02 5.75 4.51
C ILE A 150 1.42 6.04 5.07
N ALA A 151 1.53 6.90 6.07
CA ALA A 151 2.79 7.26 6.72
C ALA A 151 3.51 6.02 7.29
N ARG A 152 2.80 5.09 7.91
CA ARG A 152 3.36 3.84 8.42
C ARG A 152 4.00 3.01 7.31
N SER A 153 3.34 2.89 6.16
CA SER A 153 3.91 2.20 5.00
C SER A 153 5.15 2.92 4.47
N LEU A 154 5.11 4.26 4.34
CA LEU A 154 6.23 5.05 3.86
C LEU A 154 7.46 5.01 4.78
N CYS A 155 7.27 4.86 6.10
CA CYS A 155 8.37 4.71 7.06
C CYS A 155 9.24 3.46 6.81
N MET A 156 8.71 2.47 6.09
CA MET A 156 9.47 1.30 5.63
C MET A 156 10.34 1.59 4.41
N GLU A 157 10.23 2.76 3.78
CA GLU A 157 10.89 3.14 2.52
C GLU A 157 10.66 2.09 1.41
N PRO A 158 9.41 1.79 1.10
CA PRO A 158 9.09 0.81 0.07
C PRO A 158 9.41 1.36 -1.33
N LYS A 159 9.76 0.48 -2.27
CA LYS A 159 9.91 0.83 -3.69
C LYS A 159 8.58 0.90 -4.42
N ILE A 160 7.57 0.20 -3.91
CA ILE A 160 6.25 0.07 -4.53
C ILE A 160 5.18 0.28 -3.46
N MET A 161 4.14 1.04 -3.77
CA MET A 161 2.98 1.24 -2.90
C MET A 161 1.72 0.64 -3.52
N LEU A 162 1.02 -0.17 -2.75
CA LEU A 162 -0.27 -0.75 -3.11
C LEU A 162 -1.37 -0.12 -2.24
N PHE A 163 -2.44 0.36 -2.88
CA PHE A 163 -3.58 0.96 -2.20
C PHE A 163 -4.85 0.17 -2.50
N ASP A 164 -5.49 -0.40 -1.47
CA ASP A 164 -6.72 -1.17 -1.58
C ASP A 164 -7.91 -0.32 -1.10
N GLU A 165 -8.55 0.40 -2.02
CA GLU A 165 -9.69 1.29 -1.76
C GLU A 165 -9.45 2.26 -0.58
N PRO A 166 -8.40 3.10 -0.62
CA PRO A 166 -7.93 3.86 0.54
C PRO A 166 -8.92 4.90 1.06
N THR A 167 -9.98 5.19 0.34
CA THR A 167 -10.99 6.22 0.70
C THR A 167 -12.38 5.65 0.99
N SER A 168 -12.61 4.35 0.77
CA SER A 168 -13.96 3.77 0.84
C SER A 168 -14.57 3.72 2.26
N ALA A 169 -13.73 3.84 3.30
CA ALA A 169 -14.16 3.90 4.70
C ALA A 169 -14.23 5.34 5.25
N LEU A 170 -14.13 6.37 4.38
CA LEU A 170 -14.07 7.77 4.77
C LEU A 170 -15.34 8.51 4.42
N ASP A 171 -15.65 9.52 5.24
CA ASP A 171 -16.67 10.51 4.89
C ASP A 171 -16.20 11.38 3.71
N PRO A 172 -17.11 11.85 2.84
CA PRO A 172 -16.77 12.62 1.64
C PRO A 172 -15.85 13.83 1.87
N GLU A 173 -15.98 14.49 3.02
CA GLU A 173 -15.17 15.65 3.40
C GLU A 173 -13.69 15.30 3.64
N MET A 174 -13.39 14.04 4.00
CA MET A 174 -12.04 13.58 4.30
C MET A 174 -11.32 12.96 3.09
N ILE A 175 -12.06 12.62 2.04
CA ILE A 175 -11.52 11.94 0.85
C ILE A 175 -10.44 12.79 0.17
N ALA A 176 -10.69 14.08 0.01
CA ALA A 176 -9.78 14.98 -0.72
C ALA A 176 -8.38 15.01 -0.10
N GLU A 177 -8.29 15.14 1.24
CA GLU A 177 -7.02 15.21 1.96
C GLU A 177 -6.17 13.93 1.80
N VAL A 178 -6.83 12.76 1.74
CA VAL A 178 -6.14 11.48 1.55
C VAL A 178 -5.69 11.31 0.10
N LEU A 179 -6.54 11.69 -0.85
CA LEU A 179 -6.22 11.60 -2.28
C LEU A 179 -5.09 12.57 -2.66
N ASP A 180 -5.05 13.76 -2.07
CA ASP A 180 -3.98 14.73 -2.33
C ASP A 180 -2.62 14.17 -1.88
N VAL A 181 -2.54 13.50 -0.72
CA VAL A 181 -1.31 12.82 -0.30
C VAL A 181 -0.89 11.74 -1.31
N ILE A 182 -1.84 10.96 -1.86
CA ILE A 182 -1.51 9.92 -2.86
C ILE A 182 -1.05 10.55 -4.18
N VAL A 183 -1.64 11.68 -4.58
CA VAL A 183 -1.20 12.44 -5.77
C VAL A 183 0.21 12.98 -5.58
N ASP A 184 0.53 13.57 -4.41
CA ASP A 184 1.87 14.06 -4.10
C ASP A 184 2.93 12.93 -4.19
N LEU A 185 2.58 11.73 -3.70
CA LEU A 185 3.45 10.55 -3.84
C LEU A 185 3.63 10.13 -5.31
N ALA A 186 2.58 10.24 -6.11
CA ALA A 186 2.61 9.96 -7.54
C ALA A 186 3.52 10.94 -8.29
N GLU A 187 3.41 12.24 -7.98
CA GLU A 187 4.24 13.30 -8.59
C GLU A 187 5.73 13.16 -8.23
N ASP A 188 6.04 12.62 -7.04
CA ASP A 188 7.40 12.29 -6.61
C ASP A 188 7.98 11.03 -7.30
N GLY A 189 7.24 10.40 -8.22
CA GLY A 189 7.67 9.24 -8.99
C GLY A 189 7.58 7.90 -8.26
N MET A 190 6.76 7.81 -7.20
CA MET A 190 6.50 6.54 -6.52
C MET A 190 5.80 5.55 -7.46
N THR A 191 6.36 4.35 -7.58
CA THR A 191 5.68 3.24 -8.27
C THR A 191 4.47 2.82 -7.45
N MET A 192 3.27 2.82 -8.05
CA MET A 192 2.07 2.45 -7.29
C MET A 192 0.99 1.77 -8.11
N ILE A 193 0.23 0.93 -7.41
CA ILE A 193 -1.06 0.40 -7.90
C ILE A 193 -2.15 0.85 -6.92
N VAL A 194 -3.17 1.52 -7.43
CA VAL A 194 -4.28 2.03 -6.64
C VAL A 194 -5.58 1.40 -7.11
N VAL A 195 -6.23 0.63 -6.24
CA VAL A 195 -7.61 0.17 -6.44
C VAL A 195 -8.53 1.24 -5.87
N THR A 196 -9.41 1.79 -6.70
CA THR A 196 -10.33 2.85 -6.27
C THR A 196 -11.61 2.88 -7.10
N HIS A 197 -12.66 3.47 -6.52
CA HIS A 197 -13.90 3.83 -7.21
C HIS A 197 -13.95 5.34 -7.53
N GLU A 198 -12.95 6.11 -7.09
CA GLU A 198 -12.86 7.56 -7.28
C GLU A 198 -12.36 7.91 -8.69
N MET A 199 -13.30 8.03 -9.66
CA MET A 199 -12.96 8.28 -11.07
C MET A 199 -12.26 9.63 -11.30
N GLY A 200 -12.54 10.63 -10.47
CA GLY A 200 -11.85 11.93 -10.51
C GLY A 200 -10.37 11.82 -10.16
N PHE A 201 -10.05 11.03 -9.14
CA PHE A 201 -8.68 10.71 -8.76
C PHE A 201 -7.99 9.86 -9.83
N ALA A 202 -8.66 8.82 -10.34
CA ALA A 202 -8.10 7.93 -11.36
C ALA A 202 -7.55 8.71 -12.56
N ARG A 203 -8.27 9.75 -13.01
CA ARG A 203 -7.83 10.62 -14.12
C ARG A 203 -6.66 11.54 -13.79
N ARG A 204 -6.43 11.86 -12.52
CA ARG A 204 -5.32 12.72 -12.09
C ARG A 204 -4.06 11.94 -11.78
N ALA A 205 -4.20 10.71 -11.29
CA ALA A 205 -3.10 9.92 -10.74
C ALA A 205 -2.56 8.83 -11.69
N ALA A 206 -3.35 8.39 -12.67
CA ALA A 206 -2.92 7.36 -13.63
C ALA A 206 -2.04 7.97 -14.75
N ASP A 207 -1.06 7.16 -15.20
CA ASP A 207 -0.28 7.42 -16.42
C ASP A 207 -1.06 7.04 -17.68
#